data_5576deb4977ef77e77d846fbf431256a
#
_entry.id   5576deb4977ef77e77d846fbf431256a
#
_cell.length_a   1.000
_cell.length_b   1.000
_cell.length_c   1.000
_cell.angle_alpha   90.00
_cell.angle_beta   90.00
_cell.angle_gamma   90.00
#
_symmetry.space_group_name_H-M   'P 1'
#
loop_
_entity.id
_entity.type
_entity.pdbx_description
1 polymer ?
#
loop_
_entity_poly.entity_id
_entity_poly.type
_entity_poly.pdbx_seq_one_letter_code
_entity_poly.pdbx_strand_id
1 'polypeptide(L)'
;MVKGDTPAKDKIIKDTFEKLCGMWCTLVEIADFFGVSEDTVESWCKDNYGMTFSEVYKKRSSQGNISLRRWQLKSAEKGNVTMQIWLGKQHLGQKEKVEVETEKSNGVLSELVEALKNVKKD
;
A
#
# COMPACT_ATOMS: atom_id res chain seq x y z
N MET A 1 19.90 -30.27 -18.05
CA MET A 1 18.84 -29.44 -18.51
C MET A 1 18.20 -29.93 -19.79
N VAL A 2 16.94 -29.84 -19.85
CA VAL A 2 16.25 -30.28 -21.04
C VAL A 2 16.42 -29.24 -22.11
N LYS A 3 16.62 -29.74 -23.30
CA LYS A 3 16.77 -28.90 -24.39
C LYS A 3 15.54 -28.08 -24.62
N GLY A 4 15.67 -26.88 -24.88
CA GLY A 4 14.56 -25.98 -25.06
C GLY A 4 14.11 -25.27 -23.80
N ASP A 5 14.62 -25.69 -22.62
CA ASP A 5 14.29 -24.99 -21.41
C ASP A 5 14.98 -23.64 -21.37
N THR A 6 14.25 -22.63 -20.93
CA THR A 6 14.81 -21.31 -20.76
C THR A 6 15.53 -21.28 -19.42
N PRO A 7 16.76 -20.74 -19.38
CA PRO A 7 17.40 -20.56 -18.08
C PRO A 7 16.49 -19.78 -17.15
N ALA A 8 16.54 -20.13 -15.88
CA ALA A 8 15.62 -19.53 -14.91
C ALA A 8 15.61 -18.02 -14.95
N LYS A 9 16.79 -17.40 -15.02
CA LYS A 9 16.86 -15.95 -15.04
C LYS A 9 16.23 -15.32 -16.26
N ASP A 10 16.25 -16.05 -17.38
CA ASP A 10 15.69 -15.51 -18.61
C ASP A 10 14.17 -15.50 -18.61
N LYS A 11 13.55 -16.15 -17.62
CA LYS A 11 12.10 -16.11 -17.50
C LYS A 11 11.63 -14.79 -16.92
N ILE A 12 12.52 -14.06 -16.27
CA ILE A 12 12.17 -12.81 -15.63
C ILE A 12 12.25 -11.66 -16.63
N ILE A 13 11.11 -11.02 -16.84
CA ILE A 13 11.02 -9.90 -17.76
C ILE A 13 11.10 -8.62 -16.96
N LYS A 14 12.09 -7.79 -17.25
CA LYS A 14 12.39 -6.60 -16.46
C LYS A 14 11.21 -5.67 -16.29
N ASP A 15 10.54 -5.35 -17.38
CA ASP A 15 9.40 -4.44 -17.33
C ASP A 15 8.29 -5.00 -16.45
N THR A 16 8.01 -6.27 -16.59
CA THR A 16 6.98 -6.94 -15.79
C THR A 16 7.39 -7.01 -14.33
N PHE A 17 8.68 -7.30 -14.09
CA PHE A 17 9.20 -7.34 -12.73
C PHE A 17 8.98 -6.00 -12.02
N GLU A 18 9.29 -4.91 -12.72
CA GLU A 18 9.14 -3.58 -12.13
C GLU A 18 7.68 -3.25 -11.83
N LYS A 19 6.78 -3.68 -12.70
CA LYS A 19 5.36 -3.50 -12.48
C LYS A 19 4.87 -4.27 -11.27
N LEU A 20 5.35 -5.50 -11.11
CA LEU A 20 4.97 -6.31 -9.96
C LEU A 20 5.45 -5.68 -8.65
N CYS A 21 6.66 -5.14 -8.65
CA CYS A 21 7.17 -4.42 -7.49
C CYS A 21 6.32 -3.20 -7.19
N GLY A 22 5.90 -2.49 -8.22
CA GLY A 22 5.06 -1.31 -8.08
C GLY A 22 3.68 -1.65 -7.54
N MET A 23 3.26 -2.90 -7.70
CA MET A 23 2.00 -3.41 -7.16
C MET A 23 2.16 -4.04 -5.79
N TRP A 24 3.34 -3.88 -5.19
CA TRP A 24 3.65 -4.39 -3.84
C TRP A 24 3.64 -5.91 -3.74
N CYS A 25 3.92 -6.60 -4.83
CA CYS A 25 4.04 -8.05 -4.79
C CYS A 25 5.29 -8.43 -4.00
N THR A 26 5.18 -9.46 -3.17
CA THR A 26 6.30 -9.92 -2.37
C THR A 26 7.29 -10.72 -3.22
N LEU A 27 8.46 -11.00 -2.65
CA LEU A 27 9.47 -11.81 -3.33
C LEU A 27 8.90 -13.18 -3.72
N VAL A 28 8.16 -13.80 -2.80
CA VAL A 28 7.54 -15.10 -3.06
C VAL A 28 6.56 -14.99 -4.23
N GLU A 29 5.73 -13.98 -4.23
CA GLU A 29 4.74 -13.78 -5.28
C GLU A 29 5.41 -13.57 -6.64
N ILE A 30 6.47 -12.78 -6.66
CA ILE A 30 7.17 -12.49 -7.90
C ILE A 30 7.85 -13.75 -8.42
N ALA A 31 8.49 -14.50 -7.53
CA ALA A 31 9.12 -15.75 -7.92
C ALA A 31 8.07 -16.72 -8.49
N ASP A 32 6.93 -16.82 -7.83
CA ASP A 32 5.85 -17.68 -8.30
C ASP A 32 5.32 -17.23 -9.67
N PHE A 33 5.19 -15.93 -9.84
CA PHE A 33 4.69 -15.38 -11.11
C PHE A 33 5.57 -15.82 -12.29
N PHE A 34 6.88 -15.75 -12.11
CA PHE A 34 7.81 -16.12 -13.19
C PHE A 34 8.15 -17.60 -13.19
N GLY A 35 7.71 -18.34 -12.18
CA GLY A 35 7.99 -19.77 -12.11
C GLY A 35 9.45 -20.05 -11.78
N VAL A 36 10.06 -19.23 -10.94
CA VAL A 36 11.47 -19.41 -10.55
C VAL A 36 11.58 -19.39 -9.02
N SER A 37 12.78 -19.67 -8.51
CA SER A 37 13.00 -19.64 -7.07
C SER A 37 13.27 -18.22 -6.62
N GLU A 38 13.11 -17.98 -5.32
CA GLU A 38 13.43 -16.68 -4.75
C GLU A 38 14.90 -16.34 -4.95
N ASP A 39 15.77 -17.34 -4.82
CA ASP A 39 17.19 -17.14 -5.05
C ASP A 39 17.47 -16.67 -6.48
N THR A 40 16.72 -17.19 -7.41
CA THR A 40 16.87 -16.78 -8.81
C THR A 40 16.51 -15.31 -8.98
N VAL A 41 15.42 -14.88 -8.32
CA VAL A 41 15.02 -13.47 -8.38
C VAL A 41 16.09 -12.58 -7.76
N GLU A 42 16.63 -12.99 -6.61
CA GLU A 42 17.72 -12.23 -5.96
C GLU A 42 18.94 -12.10 -6.87
N SER A 43 19.34 -13.21 -7.47
CA SER A 43 20.50 -13.21 -8.34
C SER A 43 20.24 -12.34 -9.57
N TRP A 44 19.03 -12.42 -10.11
CA TRP A 44 18.64 -11.61 -11.25
C TRP A 44 18.70 -10.11 -10.93
N CYS A 45 18.28 -9.75 -9.73
CA CYS A 45 18.33 -8.34 -9.29
C CYS A 45 19.76 -7.84 -9.24
N LYS A 46 20.66 -8.67 -8.74
CA LYS A 46 22.07 -8.30 -8.70
C LYS A 46 22.65 -8.13 -10.09
N ASP A 47 22.27 -9.00 -11.00
CA ASP A 47 22.78 -8.96 -12.36
C ASP A 47 22.26 -7.74 -13.11
N ASN A 48 21.01 -7.39 -12.90
CA ASN A 48 20.35 -6.34 -13.68
C ASN A 48 20.39 -4.96 -13.04
N TYR A 49 20.46 -4.89 -11.72
CA TYR A 49 20.45 -3.61 -11.02
C TYR A 49 21.69 -3.38 -10.15
N GLY A 50 22.46 -4.41 -9.91
CA GLY A 50 23.58 -4.29 -8.99
C GLY A 50 23.14 -4.09 -7.56
N MET A 51 21.92 -4.48 -7.23
CA MET A 51 21.33 -4.28 -5.90
C MET A 51 20.61 -5.54 -5.46
N THR A 52 20.32 -5.62 -4.15
CA THR A 52 19.51 -6.73 -3.65
C THR A 52 18.06 -6.51 -4.05
N PHE A 53 17.27 -7.58 -3.98
CA PHE A 53 15.85 -7.47 -4.25
C PHE A 53 15.21 -6.41 -3.34
N SER A 54 15.58 -6.43 -2.07
CA SER A 54 15.02 -5.48 -1.10
C SER A 54 15.25 -4.03 -1.52
N GLU A 55 16.43 -3.73 -2.01
CA GLU A 55 16.78 -2.38 -2.45
C GLU A 55 15.99 -1.98 -3.70
N VAL A 56 15.92 -2.90 -4.66
CA VAL A 56 15.17 -2.65 -5.88
C VAL A 56 13.69 -2.47 -5.56
N TYR A 57 13.17 -3.36 -4.72
CA TYR A 57 11.77 -3.34 -4.34
C TYR A 57 11.38 -2.02 -3.68
N LYS A 58 12.22 -1.55 -2.77
CA LYS A 58 11.94 -0.30 -2.08
C LYS A 58 11.80 0.86 -3.07
N LYS A 59 12.68 0.88 -4.05
CA LYS A 59 12.66 1.91 -5.06
C LYS A 59 11.41 1.84 -5.94
N ARG A 60 11.10 0.64 -6.42
CA ARG A 60 9.99 0.46 -7.35
C ARG A 60 8.62 0.56 -6.67
N SER A 61 8.51 0.06 -5.44
CA SER A 61 7.25 0.16 -4.72
C SER A 61 6.92 1.60 -4.38
N SER A 62 7.93 2.44 -4.16
CA SER A 62 7.71 3.86 -3.95
C SER A 62 7.05 4.50 -5.17
N GLN A 63 7.44 4.06 -6.36
CA GLN A 63 6.83 4.57 -7.58
C GLN A 63 5.38 4.13 -7.69
N GLY A 64 5.07 2.91 -7.21
CA GLY A 64 3.71 2.44 -7.15
C GLY A 64 2.86 3.29 -6.20
N ASN A 65 3.45 3.66 -5.07
CA ASN A 65 2.78 4.53 -4.11
C ASN A 65 2.43 5.88 -4.73
N ILE A 66 3.36 6.43 -5.50
CA ILE A 66 3.15 7.71 -6.18
C ILE A 66 2.03 7.58 -7.20
N SER A 67 2.02 6.49 -7.96
CA SER A 67 0.98 6.26 -8.96
C SER A 67 -0.40 6.13 -8.32
N LEU A 68 -0.49 5.37 -7.23
CA LEU A 68 -1.75 5.22 -6.52
C LEU A 68 -2.25 6.56 -6.00
N ARG A 69 -1.35 7.33 -5.40
CA ARG A 69 -1.68 8.64 -4.87
C ARG A 69 -2.22 9.55 -5.98
N ARG A 70 -1.59 9.50 -7.14
CA ARG A 70 -2.03 10.29 -8.28
C ARG A 70 -3.44 9.90 -8.72
N TRP A 71 -3.72 8.61 -8.77
CA TRP A 71 -5.05 8.13 -9.15
C TRP A 71 -6.10 8.51 -8.12
N GLN A 72 -5.75 8.43 -6.84
CA GLN A 72 -6.67 8.83 -5.79
C GLN A 72 -6.99 10.32 -5.88
N LEU A 73 -5.97 11.14 -6.07
CA LEU A 73 -6.17 12.57 -6.21
C LEU A 73 -7.04 12.90 -7.41
N LYS A 74 -6.81 12.21 -8.52
CA LYS A 74 -7.60 12.41 -9.72
C LYS A 74 -9.06 12.03 -9.49
N SER A 75 -9.28 10.92 -8.82
CA SER A 75 -10.62 10.45 -8.52
C SER A 75 -11.35 11.47 -7.64
N ALA A 76 -10.68 11.98 -6.62
CA ALA A 76 -11.23 12.98 -5.72
C ALA A 76 -11.56 14.25 -6.49
N GLU A 77 -10.67 14.65 -7.39
CA GLU A 77 -10.84 15.85 -8.20
C GLU A 77 -12.07 15.76 -9.08
N LYS A 78 -12.40 14.57 -9.54
CA LYS A 78 -13.54 14.33 -10.39
C LYS A 78 -14.85 14.22 -9.62
N GLY A 79 -14.82 14.36 -8.33
CA GLY A 79 -16.02 14.38 -7.52
C GLY A 79 -16.30 13.15 -6.69
N ASN A 80 -15.35 12.24 -6.57
CA ASN A 80 -15.55 11.04 -5.74
C ASN A 80 -15.46 11.44 -4.27
N VAL A 81 -16.61 11.55 -3.64
CA VAL A 81 -16.71 12.01 -2.26
C VAL A 81 -16.01 11.05 -1.29
N THR A 82 -16.17 9.76 -1.52
CA THR A 82 -15.52 8.76 -0.68
C THR A 82 -14.02 8.95 -0.69
N MET A 83 -13.46 9.19 -1.87
CA MET A 83 -12.01 9.39 -1.98
C MET A 83 -11.59 10.72 -1.36
N GLN A 84 -12.41 11.75 -1.48
CA GLN A 84 -12.12 13.04 -0.85
C GLN A 84 -12.03 12.88 0.66
N ILE A 85 -12.98 12.14 1.24
CA ILE A 85 -13.01 11.89 2.67
C ILE A 85 -11.80 11.07 3.09
N TRP A 86 -11.52 10.02 2.34
CA TRP A 86 -10.39 9.14 2.64
C TRP A 86 -9.06 9.91 2.63
N LEU A 87 -8.83 10.69 1.58
CA LEU A 87 -7.59 11.45 1.47
C LEU A 87 -7.47 12.48 2.57
N GLY A 88 -8.59 13.11 2.94
CA GLY A 88 -8.59 14.06 4.04
C GLY A 88 -8.19 13.42 5.35
N LYS A 89 -8.70 12.21 5.60
CA LYS A 89 -8.35 11.48 6.82
C LYS A 89 -6.88 11.09 6.83
N GLN A 90 -6.38 10.63 5.70
CA GLN A 90 -5.02 10.11 5.65
C GLN A 90 -3.95 11.19 5.64
N HIS A 91 -4.22 12.32 4.99
CA HIS A 91 -3.19 13.32 4.77
C HIS A 91 -3.37 14.62 5.55
N LEU A 92 -4.59 14.92 5.94
CA LEU A 92 -4.87 16.19 6.62
C LEU A 92 -5.33 16.01 8.06
N GLY A 93 -5.34 14.79 8.54
CA GLY A 93 -5.74 14.50 9.90
C GLY A 93 -7.21 14.73 10.18
N GLN A 94 -8.02 14.78 9.13
CA GLN A 94 -9.46 14.98 9.32
C GLN A 94 -10.09 13.73 9.92
N LYS A 95 -11.07 13.93 10.76
CA LYS A 95 -11.75 12.84 11.44
C LYS A 95 -13.24 13.05 11.42
N GLU A 96 -13.94 11.93 11.45
CA GLU A 96 -15.36 12.01 11.67
C GLU A 96 -15.62 12.32 13.12
N LYS A 97 -16.63 13.15 13.34
CA LYS A 97 -16.98 13.42 14.67
C LYS A 97 -17.85 12.36 15.16
N VAL A 98 -17.58 11.57 15.62
CA VAL A 98 -18.47 10.55 15.98
C VAL A 98 -18.52 10.31 17.42
N GLU A 99 -18.25 10.48 16.92
CA GLU A 99 -18.07 10.17 17.52
C GLU A 99 -18.18 10.38 18.41
N VAL A 100 -17.99 10.36 18.50
CA VAL A 100 -17.91 10.45 19.16
C VAL A 100 -17.98 11.02 19.97
N GLU A 101 -18.39 11.61 20.18
CA GLU A 101 -18.59 12.08 20.71
C GLU A 101 -19.23 11.96 21.25
N THR A 102 -19.81 11.51 21.08
CA THR A 102 -20.41 11.20 21.53
C THR A 102 -20.25 10.53 21.94
N GLU A 103 -20.49 10.38 21.70
CA GLU A 103 -20.43 9.91 22.26
C GLU A 103 -19.80 9.86 22.65
N LYS A 104 -20.19 10.35 22.64
CA LYS A 104 -20.06 10.40 23.28
C LYS A 104 -19.71 10.52 23.49
N SER A 105 -19.95 11.14 23.33
CA SER A 105 -20.14 11.20 23.84
C SER A 105 -20.07 11.04 23.92
N ASN A 106 -20.53 11.31 24.01
CA ASN A 106 -20.87 11.11 24.55
C ASN A 106 -20.30 10.76 24.77
N GLY A 107 -20.75 11.32 24.93
CA GLY A 107 -20.79 11.01 25.54
C GLY A 107 -20.09 11.04 25.75
N VAL A 108 -20.14 11.07 25.53
CA VAL A 108 -19.96 11.04 26.12
C VAL A 108 -19.63 11.30 26.22
N LEU A 109 -19.73 11.73 26.00
CA LEU A 109 -19.86 11.90 26.50
C LEU A 109 -19.75 11.88 26.82
N SER A 110 -20.03 12.37 26.77
CA SER A 110 -20.42 12.39 27.43
C SER A 110 -20.08 12.17 27.83
N GLU A 111 -20.23 12.24 27.68
CA GLU A 111 -20.39 12.04 28.40
C GLU A 111 -19.75 11.96 28.75
N LEU A 112 -19.84 12.16 28.46
CA LEU A 112 -19.74 12.08 29.05
C LEU A 112 -19.66 12.52 29.40
N VAL A 113 -19.76 13.08 29.28
CA VAL A 113 -20.12 13.41 29.77
C VAL A 113 -20.29 13.40 30.14
N GLU A 114 -20.37 13.66 30.03
CA GLU A 114 -20.86 13.62 30.64
C GLU A 114 -20.36 13.28 31.04
N ALA A 115 -20.77 13.52 31.03
CA ALA A 115 -20.81 13.12 31.49
C ALA A 115 -20.43 13.35 31.83
N LEU A 116 -20.51 13.57 31.72
CA LEU A 116 -20.48 13.64 32.16
C LEU A 116 -20.64 14.01 32.59
N LYS A 117 -20.63 14.21 32.59
CA LYS A 117 -21.20 14.50 33.02
C LYS A 117 -21.17 14.27 33.51
N ASN A 118 -21.74 14.38 33.52
CA ASN A 118 -22.26 14.12 34.01
C ASN A 118 -21.95 14.05 34.26
N VAL A 119 -21.77 13.90 33.78
CA VAL A 119 -21.97 13.68 34.01
C VAL A 119 -22.02 13.97 34.22
N LYS A 120 -22.25 14.10 34.27
CA LYS A 120 -22.73 14.18 34.47
C LYS A 120 -22.83 14.20 34.57
N LYS A 121 -23.21 14.33 34.73
CA LYS A 121 -23.75 14.24 34.79
C LYS A 121 -23.56 14.05 34.83
N ASP A 122 -24.28 14.60 34.96
CA ASP A 122 -24.53 14.34 34.92
C ASP A 122 -24.49 14.11 35.03
#